data_aaf60956805fefa66200719e61377046
#
_entry.id   aaf60956805fefa66200719e61377046
#
_cell.length_a   1.000
_cell.length_b   1.000
_cell.length_c   1.000
_cell.angle_alpha   90.00
_cell.angle_beta   90.00
_cell.angle_gamma   90.00
#
_symmetry.space_group_name_H-M   'P 1'
#
loop_
_entity.id
_entity.type
_entity.pdbx_description
1 polymer ?
#
loop_
_entity_poly.entity_id
_entity_poly.type
_entity_poly.pdbx_seq_one_letter_code
_entity_poly.pdbx_strand_id
1 'polypeptide(L)'
;CCDIIIISNYCLKKGYVYMLINSLAALALGFALDMLLGDPEVVVYPQYFIKKLVAKLDKSFRNSYKNNPEAQRMAGLMMTVIVLLIVAAVALLLLFVGYKLNAALGLFLEGIMCWSALSVKSLKTAAGGVMRAARAGNLSSAQRKVKKVTFRDTDDMNIDAVIKSTVESVAENTTDWAVAPIFWSAIFGGLGGILYRTVNIIDNTVGSKTDTYINFGK
;
A
#
# COMPACT_ATOMS: atom_id res chain seq x y z
N CYS A 1 -7.50 -5.65 -46.32
CA CYS A 1 -7.27 -4.69 -45.18
C CYS A 1 -8.25 -4.91 -44.03
N CYS A 2 -9.53 -5.19 -44.27
CA CYS A 2 -10.51 -5.42 -43.19
C CYS A 2 -10.21 -6.64 -42.33
N ASP A 3 -9.75 -7.75 -42.92
CA ASP A 3 -9.48 -8.99 -42.19
C ASP A 3 -8.31 -8.88 -41.21
N ILE A 4 -7.29 -8.10 -41.55
CA ILE A 4 -6.14 -7.84 -40.64
C ILE A 4 -6.56 -7.05 -39.40
N ILE A 5 -7.46 -6.09 -39.57
CA ILE A 5 -7.98 -5.26 -38.44
C ILE A 5 -8.86 -6.12 -37.52
N ILE A 6 -9.68 -7.02 -38.10
CA ILE A 6 -10.56 -7.93 -37.34
C ILE A 6 -9.72 -8.93 -36.54
N ILE A 7 -8.70 -9.54 -37.16
CA ILE A 7 -7.78 -10.50 -36.51
C ILE A 7 -6.97 -9.80 -35.44
N SER A 8 -6.46 -8.57 -35.69
CA SER A 8 -5.74 -7.77 -34.70
C SER A 8 -6.60 -7.43 -33.47
N ASN A 9 -7.85 -6.99 -33.71
CA ASN A 9 -8.78 -6.70 -32.62
C ASN A 9 -9.18 -7.97 -31.83
N TYR A 10 -9.30 -9.11 -32.49
CA TYR A 10 -9.61 -10.38 -31.83
C TYR A 10 -8.41 -10.87 -30.97
N CYS A 11 -7.20 -10.74 -31.49
CA CYS A 11 -5.97 -11.10 -30.77
C CYS A 11 -5.73 -10.18 -29.56
N LEU A 12 -5.93 -8.88 -29.71
CA LEU A 12 -5.85 -7.90 -28.63
C LEU A 12 -6.92 -8.18 -27.57
N LYS A 13 -8.17 -8.43 -27.96
CA LYS A 13 -9.26 -8.74 -27.05
C LYS A 13 -9.01 -10.02 -26.25
N LYS A 14 -8.46 -11.06 -26.91
CA LYS A 14 -8.08 -12.32 -26.26
C LYS A 14 -6.92 -12.11 -25.27
N GLY A 15 -5.91 -11.32 -25.63
CA GLY A 15 -4.80 -10.95 -24.74
C GLY A 15 -5.25 -10.17 -23.51
N TYR A 16 -6.16 -9.23 -23.68
CA TYR A 16 -6.76 -8.47 -22.58
C TYR A 16 -7.53 -9.36 -21.58
N VAL A 17 -8.34 -10.29 -22.11
CA VAL A 17 -9.10 -11.22 -21.26
C VAL A 17 -8.18 -12.13 -20.45
N TYR A 18 -7.12 -12.67 -21.06
CA TYR A 18 -6.13 -13.47 -20.33
C TYR A 18 -5.40 -12.66 -19.25
N MET A 19 -5.00 -11.43 -19.56
CA MET A 19 -4.36 -10.53 -18.58
C MET A 19 -5.29 -10.27 -17.39
N LEU A 20 -6.56 -9.97 -17.64
CA LEU A 20 -7.54 -9.71 -16.60
C LEU A 20 -7.79 -10.95 -15.72
N ILE A 21 -7.90 -12.14 -16.32
CA ILE A 21 -8.08 -13.40 -15.59
C ILE A 21 -6.88 -13.66 -14.68
N ASN A 22 -5.65 -13.47 -15.17
CA ASN A 22 -4.44 -13.64 -14.39
C ASN A 22 -4.37 -12.64 -13.23
N SER A 23 -4.69 -11.37 -13.48
CA SER A 23 -4.73 -10.33 -12.43
C SER A 23 -5.75 -10.65 -11.35
N LEU A 24 -6.93 -11.14 -11.72
CA LEU A 24 -7.96 -11.57 -10.76
C LEU A 24 -7.53 -12.82 -9.98
N ALA A 25 -6.88 -13.79 -10.63
CA ALA A 25 -6.35 -14.97 -9.96
C ALA A 25 -5.22 -14.60 -8.98
N ALA A 26 -4.31 -13.71 -9.37
CA ALA A 26 -3.25 -13.18 -8.51
C ALA A 26 -3.83 -12.40 -7.32
N LEU A 27 -4.86 -11.58 -7.56
CA LEU A 27 -5.56 -10.85 -6.51
C LEU A 27 -6.26 -11.82 -5.52
N ALA A 28 -6.93 -12.85 -6.01
CA ALA A 28 -7.57 -13.86 -5.16
C ALA A 28 -6.53 -14.60 -4.29
N LEU A 29 -5.38 -14.96 -4.88
CA LEU A 29 -4.25 -15.54 -4.15
C LEU A 29 -3.71 -14.57 -3.10
N GLY A 30 -3.47 -13.31 -3.47
CA GLY A 30 -2.98 -12.26 -2.57
C GLY A 30 -3.94 -12.00 -1.41
N PHE A 31 -5.25 -11.96 -1.68
CA PHE A 31 -6.28 -11.81 -0.64
C PHE A 31 -6.32 -13.00 0.31
N ALA A 32 -6.21 -14.23 -0.21
CA ALA A 32 -6.13 -15.43 0.63
C ALA A 32 -4.89 -15.40 1.53
N LEU A 33 -3.74 -14.99 0.99
CA LEU A 33 -2.52 -14.83 1.77
C LEU A 33 -2.67 -13.75 2.86
N ASP A 34 -3.31 -12.62 2.57
CA ASP A 34 -3.57 -11.57 3.58
C ASP A 34 -4.48 -12.12 4.69
N MET A 35 -5.53 -12.86 4.35
CA MET A 35 -6.42 -13.47 5.35
C MET A 35 -5.72 -14.50 6.23
N LEU A 36 -4.76 -15.26 5.68
CA LEU A 36 -4.03 -16.30 6.41
C LEU A 36 -2.87 -15.73 7.22
N LEU A 37 -2.03 -14.90 6.61
CA LEU A 37 -0.77 -14.41 7.19
C LEU A 37 -0.91 -12.99 7.79
N GLY A 38 -1.69 -12.10 7.17
CA GLY A 38 -1.75 -10.68 7.50
C GLY A 38 -0.48 -9.96 7.04
N ASP A 39 -0.12 -8.88 7.76
CA ASP A 39 1.12 -8.14 7.54
C ASP A 39 2.21 -8.64 8.51
N PRO A 40 3.09 -9.54 8.09
CA PRO A 40 4.18 -9.98 8.95
C PRO A 40 5.21 -8.85 9.11
N GLU A 41 5.61 -8.59 10.34
CA GLU A 41 6.71 -7.65 10.65
C GLU A 41 8.08 -8.28 10.31
N VAL A 42 8.17 -9.04 9.22
CA VAL A 42 9.38 -9.78 8.82
C VAL A 42 10.13 -9.01 7.74
N VAL A 43 11.45 -9.04 7.79
CA VAL A 43 12.37 -8.35 6.86
C VAL A 43 12.13 -8.72 5.38
N VAL A 44 11.51 -9.84 5.09
CA VAL A 44 11.24 -10.32 3.71
C VAL A 44 9.97 -9.73 3.10
N TYR A 45 9.18 -8.97 3.87
CA TYR A 45 7.93 -8.41 3.37
C TYR A 45 8.18 -7.16 2.49
N PRO A 46 7.63 -7.09 1.26
CA PRO A 46 7.94 -6.02 0.31
C PRO A 46 7.77 -4.60 0.86
N GLN A 47 6.74 -4.35 1.67
CA GLN A 47 6.52 -3.05 2.29
C GLN A 47 7.69 -2.59 3.18
N TYR A 48 8.42 -3.51 3.82
CA TYR A 48 9.58 -3.17 4.63
C TYR A 48 10.68 -2.50 3.80
N PHE A 49 10.96 -3.06 2.62
CA PHE A 49 11.94 -2.49 1.70
C PHE A 49 11.51 -1.14 1.16
N ILE A 50 10.22 -0.99 0.81
CA ILE A 50 9.66 0.28 0.34
C ILE A 50 9.77 1.35 1.44
N LYS A 51 9.36 1.05 2.68
CA LYS A 51 9.48 1.96 3.83
C LYS A 51 10.93 2.39 4.06
N LYS A 52 11.88 1.46 4.00
CA LYS A 52 13.31 1.74 4.16
C LYS A 52 13.87 2.60 3.03
N LEU A 53 13.43 2.36 1.78
CA LEU A 53 13.80 3.16 0.62
C LEU A 53 13.29 4.60 0.77
N VAL A 54 12.00 4.77 1.09
CA VAL A 54 11.38 6.07 1.32
C VAL A 54 12.10 6.84 2.43
N ALA A 55 12.34 6.21 3.59
CA ALA A 55 13.03 6.85 4.72
C ALA A 55 14.47 7.27 4.38
N LYS A 56 15.18 6.46 3.59
CA LYS A 56 16.56 6.78 3.15
C LYS A 56 16.57 7.99 2.20
N LEU A 57 15.66 8.00 1.22
CA LEU A 57 15.56 9.08 0.25
C LEU A 57 15.03 10.38 0.90
N ASP A 58 14.01 10.29 1.77
CA ASP A 58 13.52 11.42 2.56
C ASP A 58 14.67 12.14 3.27
N LYS A 59 15.47 11.39 4.03
CA LYS A 59 16.62 11.96 4.75
C LYS A 59 17.62 12.63 3.82
N SER A 60 17.90 12.05 2.64
CA SER A 60 18.83 12.58 1.67
C SER A 60 18.32 13.87 1.02
N PHE A 61 17.11 13.83 0.49
CA PHE A 61 16.50 14.97 -0.22
C PHE A 61 16.21 16.14 0.71
N ARG A 62 15.66 15.88 1.88
CA ARG A 62 15.34 16.92 2.86
C ARG A 62 16.59 17.65 3.37
N ASN A 63 17.70 16.95 3.58
CA ASN A 63 18.95 17.56 4.01
C ASN A 63 19.57 18.47 2.94
N SER A 64 19.35 18.17 1.66
CA SER A 64 19.91 18.92 0.55
C SER A 64 19.19 20.25 0.28
N TYR A 65 17.92 20.40 0.70
CA TYR A 65 17.07 21.56 0.31
C TYR A 65 16.42 22.27 1.50
N LYS A 66 17.11 22.34 2.66
CA LYS A 66 16.57 22.87 3.93
C LYS A 66 16.08 24.32 3.91
N ASN A 67 16.65 25.16 3.07
CA ASN A 67 16.51 26.62 3.18
C ASN A 67 15.56 27.28 2.17
N ASN A 68 14.92 26.52 1.28
CA ASN A 68 14.02 27.05 0.28
C ASN A 68 12.72 26.23 0.18
N PRO A 69 11.54 26.80 0.51
CA PRO A 69 10.26 26.10 0.49
C PRO A 69 9.89 25.54 -0.89
N GLU A 70 10.17 26.27 -1.97
CA GLU A 70 9.90 25.81 -3.34
C GLU A 70 10.81 24.65 -3.73
N ALA A 71 12.10 24.72 -3.38
CA ALA A 71 13.03 23.63 -3.60
C ALA A 71 12.67 22.37 -2.78
N GLN A 72 12.13 22.53 -1.56
CA GLN A 72 11.62 21.39 -0.76
C GLN A 72 10.46 20.69 -1.46
N ARG A 73 9.51 21.45 -2.02
CA ARG A 73 8.37 20.89 -2.76
C ARG A 73 8.82 20.10 -4.00
N MET A 74 9.73 20.67 -4.77
CA MET A 74 10.32 19.97 -5.93
C MET A 74 11.09 18.72 -5.51
N ALA A 75 11.84 18.79 -4.41
CA ALA A 75 12.56 17.64 -3.88
C ALA A 75 11.63 16.49 -3.44
N GLY A 76 10.49 16.81 -2.80
CA GLY A 76 9.46 15.84 -2.45
C GLY A 76 8.84 15.15 -3.66
N LEU A 77 8.51 15.94 -4.69
CA LEU A 77 8.00 15.40 -5.95
C LEU A 77 9.04 14.50 -6.65
N MET A 78 10.29 14.96 -6.76
CA MET A 78 11.38 14.16 -7.35
C MET A 78 11.61 12.87 -6.58
N MET A 79 11.61 12.92 -5.25
CA MET A 79 11.70 11.72 -4.40
C MET A 79 10.58 10.73 -4.71
N THR A 80 9.34 11.22 -4.76
CA THR A 80 8.17 10.39 -5.06
C THR A 80 8.30 9.69 -6.41
N VAL A 81 8.65 10.44 -7.46
CA VAL A 81 8.85 9.88 -8.81
C VAL A 81 9.96 8.83 -8.81
N ILE A 82 11.10 9.11 -8.17
CA ILE A 82 12.22 8.18 -8.10
C ILE A 82 11.83 6.89 -7.38
N VAL A 83 11.14 6.97 -6.24
CA VAL A 83 10.67 5.78 -5.51
C VAL A 83 9.73 4.95 -6.37
N LEU A 84 8.74 5.59 -7.03
CA LEU A 84 7.80 4.90 -7.90
C LEU A 84 8.49 4.21 -9.08
N LEU A 85 9.45 4.88 -9.72
CA LEU A 85 10.22 4.30 -10.82
C LEU A 85 11.06 3.10 -10.37
N ILE A 86 11.72 3.17 -9.22
CA ILE A 86 12.50 2.06 -8.67
C ILE A 86 11.59 0.87 -8.37
N VAL A 87 10.46 1.11 -7.67
CA VAL A 87 9.52 0.04 -7.32
C VAL A 87 8.90 -0.57 -8.58
N ALA A 88 8.50 0.26 -9.56
CA ALA A 88 7.97 -0.21 -10.84
C ALA A 88 9.00 -1.06 -11.61
N ALA A 89 10.25 -0.60 -11.69
CA ALA A 89 11.31 -1.33 -12.39
C ALA A 89 11.60 -2.70 -11.75
N VAL A 90 11.69 -2.74 -10.42
CA VAL A 90 11.90 -4.00 -9.67
C VAL A 90 10.70 -4.93 -9.84
N ALA A 91 9.47 -4.43 -9.70
CA ALA A 91 8.25 -5.23 -9.86
C ALA A 91 8.13 -5.80 -11.28
N LEU A 92 8.35 -4.97 -12.31
CA LEU A 92 8.33 -5.42 -13.71
C LEU A 92 9.42 -6.46 -14.01
N LEU A 93 10.62 -6.27 -13.46
CA LEU A 93 11.71 -7.23 -13.62
C LEU A 93 11.34 -8.58 -12.99
N LEU A 94 10.80 -8.58 -11.76
CA LEU A 94 10.38 -9.80 -11.07
C LEU A 94 9.26 -10.53 -11.84
N LEU A 95 8.25 -9.79 -12.33
CA LEU A 95 7.17 -10.36 -13.13
C LEU A 95 7.69 -10.91 -14.46
N PHE A 96 8.54 -10.14 -15.16
CA PHE A 96 9.14 -10.58 -16.43
C PHE A 96 9.93 -11.88 -16.26
N VAL A 97 10.80 -11.95 -15.26
CA VAL A 97 11.59 -13.15 -14.97
C VAL A 97 10.69 -14.30 -14.54
N GLY A 98 9.72 -14.04 -13.65
CA GLY A 98 8.77 -15.04 -13.17
C GLY A 98 7.97 -15.69 -14.30
N TYR A 99 7.33 -14.89 -15.14
CA TYR A 99 6.54 -15.40 -16.27
C TYR A 99 7.39 -16.02 -17.39
N LYS A 100 8.63 -15.55 -17.57
CA LYS A 100 9.56 -16.15 -18.54
C LYS A 100 10.02 -17.55 -18.10
N LEU A 101 10.23 -17.77 -16.81
CA LEU A 101 10.63 -19.07 -16.28
C LEU A 101 9.46 -20.05 -16.20
N ASN A 102 8.35 -19.64 -15.62
CA ASN A 102 7.15 -20.46 -15.48
C ASN A 102 5.92 -19.58 -15.18
N ALA A 103 4.80 -19.86 -15.88
CA ALA A 103 3.56 -19.11 -15.67
C ALA A 103 3.03 -19.19 -14.22
N ALA A 104 3.17 -20.34 -13.55
CA ALA A 104 2.79 -20.50 -12.15
C ALA A 104 3.67 -19.67 -11.22
N LEU A 105 4.97 -19.57 -11.50
CA LEU A 105 5.89 -18.72 -10.74
C LEU A 105 5.55 -17.24 -10.93
N GLY A 106 5.25 -16.81 -12.16
CA GLY A 106 4.80 -15.45 -12.46
C GLY A 106 3.54 -15.10 -11.68
N LEU A 107 2.53 -15.95 -11.72
CA LEU A 107 1.27 -15.78 -10.98
C LEU A 107 1.50 -15.74 -9.46
N PHE A 108 2.39 -16.58 -8.93
CA PHE A 108 2.72 -16.59 -7.50
C PHE A 108 3.41 -15.29 -7.07
N LEU A 109 4.38 -14.79 -7.83
CA LEU A 109 5.05 -13.51 -7.56
C LEU A 109 4.06 -12.34 -7.63
N GLU A 110 3.17 -12.36 -8.61
CA GLU A 110 2.10 -11.36 -8.74
C GLU A 110 1.13 -11.42 -7.55
N GLY A 111 0.78 -12.61 -7.09
CA GLY A 111 -0.02 -12.84 -5.88
C GLY A 111 0.66 -12.31 -4.61
N ILE A 112 1.98 -12.45 -4.48
CA ILE A 112 2.76 -11.85 -3.37
C ILE A 112 2.72 -10.31 -3.45
N MET A 113 2.79 -9.72 -4.64
CA MET A 113 2.64 -8.27 -4.80
C MET A 113 1.25 -7.79 -4.39
N CYS A 114 0.19 -8.49 -4.82
CA CYS A 114 -1.18 -8.21 -4.37
C CYS A 114 -1.32 -8.35 -2.85
N TRP A 115 -0.80 -9.43 -2.27
CA TRP A 115 -0.78 -9.61 -0.81
C TRP A 115 -0.09 -8.45 -0.10
N SER A 116 1.07 -8.03 -0.58
CA SER A 116 1.80 -6.92 0.03
C SER A 116 1.11 -5.55 -0.10
N ALA A 117 0.16 -5.42 -1.02
CA ALA A 117 -0.63 -4.21 -1.17
C ALA A 117 -1.82 -4.16 -0.19
N LEU A 118 -2.35 -5.32 0.19
CA LEU A 118 -3.50 -5.47 1.09
C LEU A 118 -3.07 -5.46 2.56
N SER A 119 -3.97 -5.05 3.45
CA SER A 119 -3.77 -5.09 4.91
C SER A 119 -5.12 -5.24 5.65
N VAL A 120 -6.03 -6.04 5.08
CA VAL A 120 -7.38 -6.23 5.60
C VAL A 120 -7.37 -6.94 6.96
N LYS A 121 -6.57 -8.02 7.08
CA LYS A 121 -6.43 -8.75 8.35
C LYS A 121 -5.82 -7.89 9.44
N SER A 122 -4.81 -7.11 9.11
CA SER A 122 -4.14 -6.21 10.06
C SER A 122 -5.09 -5.14 10.58
N LEU A 123 -5.89 -4.53 9.70
CA LEU A 123 -6.92 -3.56 10.09
C LEU A 123 -7.96 -4.19 11.03
N LYS A 124 -8.51 -5.36 10.66
CA LYS A 124 -9.47 -6.11 11.48
C LYS A 124 -8.89 -6.46 12.85
N THR A 125 -7.63 -6.90 12.90
CA THR A 125 -6.96 -7.30 14.15
C THR A 125 -6.72 -6.10 15.06
N ALA A 126 -6.29 -4.97 14.51
CA ALA A 126 -6.06 -3.74 15.24
C ALA A 126 -7.37 -3.19 15.84
N ALA A 127 -8.42 -3.04 15.02
CA ALA A 127 -9.74 -2.60 15.48
C ALA A 127 -10.35 -3.54 16.52
N GLY A 128 -10.28 -4.84 16.30
CA GLY A 128 -10.74 -5.86 17.25
C GLY A 128 -9.96 -5.83 18.58
N GLY A 129 -8.69 -5.46 18.54
CA GLY A 129 -7.87 -5.26 19.72
C GLY A 129 -8.35 -4.09 20.59
N VAL A 130 -8.70 -2.96 19.95
CA VAL A 130 -9.28 -1.80 20.67
C VAL A 130 -10.64 -2.16 21.26
N MET A 131 -11.50 -2.80 20.47
CA MET A 131 -12.84 -3.21 20.92
C MET A 131 -12.80 -4.12 22.15
N ARG A 132 -11.90 -5.11 22.17
CA ARG A 132 -11.72 -6.00 23.33
C ARG A 132 -11.27 -5.24 24.56
N ALA A 133 -10.32 -4.30 24.43
CA ALA A 133 -9.87 -3.48 25.55
C ALA A 133 -10.96 -2.55 26.08
N ALA A 134 -11.75 -1.94 25.18
CA ALA A 134 -12.86 -1.08 25.55
C ALA A 134 -13.95 -1.86 26.29
N ARG A 135 -14.35 -3.04 25.82
CA ARG A 135 -15.33 -3.92 26.48
C ARG A 135 -14.86 -4.40 27.86
N ALA A 136 -13.56 -4.56 28.06
CA ALA A 136 -12.98 -4.91 29.34
C ALA A 136 -12.86 -3.71 30.31
N GLY A 137 -13.30 -2.51 29.94
CA GLY A 137 -13.17 -1.28 30.74
C GLY A 137 -11.74 -0.78 30.90
N ASN A 138 -10.77 -1.34 30.16
CA ASN A 138 -9.35 -0.99 30.27
C ASN A 138 -8.99 0.17 29.33
N LEU A 139 -9.22 1.40 29.80
CA LEU A 139 -8.97 2.63 29.03
C LEU A 139 -7.52 2.74 28.55
N SER A 140 -6.54 2.53 29.42
CA SER A 140 -5.12 2.66 29.07
C SER A 140 -4.69 1.67 27.98
N SER A 141 -5.25 0.45 28.00
CA SER A 141 -5.00 -0.54 26.93
C SER A 141 -5.69 -0.13 25.64
N ALA A 142 -6.90 0.40 25.69
CA ALA A 142 -7.66 0.87 24.54
C ALA A 142 -6.94 2.05 23.87
N GLN A 143 -6.49 3.06 24.63
CA GLN A 143 -5.71 4.20 24.16
C GLN A 143 -4.41 3.75 23.46
N ARG A 144 -3.64 2.84 24.05
CA ARG A 144 -2.40 2.31 23.42
C ARG A 144 -2.67 1.58 22.12
N LYS A 145 -3.80 0.85 22.01
CA LYS A 145 -4.13 0.11 20.81
C LYS A 145 -4.66 1.00 19.69
N VAL A 146 -5.45 2.03 20.03
CA VAL A 146 -5.97 2.97 19.03
C VAL A 146 -4.85 3.80 18.39
N LYS A 147 -3.75 4.09 19.11
CA LYS A 147 -2.54 4.73 18.52
C LYS A 147 -1.97 3.99 17.32
N LYS A 148 -2.24 2.69 17.17
CA LYS A 148 -1.82 1.90 16.00
C LYS A 148 -2.72 2.08 14.77
N VAL A 149 -3.89 2.67 14.94
CA VAL A 149 -4.93 2.79 13.90
C VAL A 149 -5.17 4.25 13.52
N THR A 150 -4.96 5.18 14.46
CA THR A 150 -5.15 6.62 14.26
C THR A 150 -3.83 7.38 14.41
N PHE A 151 -3.71 8.49 13.70
CA PHE A 151 -2.60 9.45 13.85
C PHE A 151 -2.90 10.56 14.87
N ARG A 152 -4.04 10.49 15.57
CA ARG A 152 -4.44 11.49 16.58
C ARG A 152 -3.76 11.21 17.92
N ASP A 153 -3.58 12.25 18.73
CA ASP A 153 -3.24 12.08 20.12
C ASP A 153 -4.41 11.42 20.87
N THR A 154 -4.11 10.38 21.63
CA THR A 154 -5.12 9.53 22.27
C THR A 154 -4.98 9.49 23.79
N ASP A 155 -4.02 10.24 24.37
CA ASP A 155 -3.69 10.13 25.79
C ASP A 155 -4.80 10.72 26.68
N ASP A 156 -5.50 11.76 26.20
CA ASP A 156 -6.61 12.41 26.91
C ASP A 156 -8.01 11.90 26.50
N MET A 157 -8.09 10.86 25.64
CA MET A 157 -9.36 10.33 25.17
C MET A 157 -10.04 9.47 26.25
N ASN A 158 -11.33 9.73 26.51
CA ASN A 158 -12.17 8.80 27.26
C ASN A 158 -12.56 7.58 26.38
N ILE A 159 -13.23 6.59 26.96
CA ILE A 159 -13.55 5.34 26.27
C ILE A 159 -14.42 5.56 25.03
N ASP A 160 -15.38 6.50 25.09
CA ASP A 160 -16.28 6.80 23.98
C ASP A 160 -15.53 7.50 22.83
N ALA A 161 -14.61 8.42 23.16
CA ALA A 161 -13.74 9.07 22.19
C ALA A 161 -12.79 8.06 21.51
N VAL A 162 -12.25 7.10 22.26
CA VAL A 162 -11.42 6.01 21.72
C VAL A 162 -12.22 5.14 20.74
N ILE A 163 -13.46 4.76 21.10
CA ILE A 163 -14.33 3.97 20.23
C ILE A 163 -14.66 4.76 18.96
N LYS A 164 -15.07 6.02 19.09
CA LYS A 164 -15.40 6.89 17.95
C LYS A 164 -14.19 7.06 17.02
N SER A 165 -13.02 7.39 17.57
CA SER A 165 -11.79 7.53 16.81
C SER A 165 -11.39 6.21 16.09
N THR A 166 -11.64 5.07 16.73
CA THR A 166 -11.40 3.76 16.10
C THR A 166 -12.30 3.55 14.89
N VAL A 167 -13.61 3.85 15.02
CA VAL A 167 -14.57 3.69 13.91
C VAL A 167 -14.23 4.61 12.75
N GLU A 168 -13.92 5.88 13.02
CA GLU A 168 -13.47 6.84 12.00
C GLU A 168 -12.22 6.34 11.27
N SER A 169 -11.18 5.95 12.02
CA SER A 169 -9.93 5.49 11.45
C SER A 169 -10.08 4.17 10.67
N VAL A 170 -10.94 3.25 11.10
CA VAL A 170 -11.24 2.03 10.35
C VAL A 170 -11.94 2.36 9.04
N ALA A 171 -12.90 3.30 9.04
CA ALA A 171 -13.59 3.72 7.83
C ALA A 171 -12.61 4.35 6.80
N GLU A 172 -11.75 5.27 7.25
CA GLU A 172 -10.70 5.88 6.43
C GLU A 172 -9.73 4.83 5.88
N ASN A 173 -9.16 4.02 6.77
CA ASN A 173 -8.16 3.01 6.38
C ASN A 173 -8.74 1.86 5.55
N THR A 174 -10.04 1.60 5.60
CA THR A 174 -10.66 0.59 4.73
C THR A 174 -10.50 0.95 3.26
N THR A 175 -10.62 2.22 2.90
CA THR A 175 -10.39 2.68 1.54
C THR A 175 -8.94 2.44 1.12
N ASP A 176 -7.98 2.85 1.96
CA ASP A 176 -6.56 2.84 1.62
C ASP A 176 -5.89 1.47 1.71
N TRP A 177 -6.36 0.61 2.63
CA TRP A 177 -5.72 -0.68 2.92
C TRP A 177 -6.46 -1.88 2.34
N ALA A 178 -7.66 -1.67 1.78
CA ALA A 178 -8.46 -2.71 1.16
C ALA A 178 -9.00 -2.31 -0.21
N VAL A 179 -9.91 -1.32 -0.27
CA VAL A 179 -10.69 -1.03 -1.48
C VAL A 179 -9.80 -0.56 -2.63
N ALA A 180 -8.96 0.43 -2.41
CA ALA A 180 -8.11 0.97 -3.46
C ALA A 180 -7.02 -0.03 -3.92
N PRO A 181 -6.31 -0.77 -3.04
CA PRO A 181 -5.42 -1.84 -3.49
C PRO A 181 -6.13 -2.93 -4.30
N ILE A 182 -7.34 -3.35 -3.91
CA ILE A 182 -8.16 -4.31 -4.67
C ILE A 182 -8.46 -3.76 -6.06
N PHE A 183 -8.93 -2.51 -6.15
CA PHE A 183 -9.26 -1.86 -7.41
C PHE A 183 -8.06 -1.78 -8.36
N TRP A 184 -6.93 -1.28 -7.89
CA TRP A 184 -5.72 -1.15 -8.70
C TRP A 184 -5.11 -2.51 -9.08
N SER A 185 -5.17 -3.49 -8.18
CA SER A 185 -4.73 -4.85 -8.48
C SER A 185 -5.65 -5.57 -9.46
N ALA A 186 -6.96 -5.32 -9.43
CA ALA A 186 -7.88 -5.90 -10.39
C ALA A 186 -7.64 -5.41 -11.82
N ILE A 187 -7.25 -4.14 -11.99
CA ILE A 187 -7.02 -3.52 -13.31
C ILE A 187 -5.60 -3.82 -13.83
N PHE A 188 -4.57 -3.64 -12.98
CA PHE A 188 -3.16 -3.67 -13.37
C PHE A 188 -2.37 -4.82 -12.72
N GLY A 189 -3.07 -5.80 -12.13
CA GLY A 189 -2.43 -6.91 -11.43
C GLY A 189 -1.62 -6.50 -10.22
N GLY A 190 -0.66 -7.33 -9.83
CA GLY A 190 0.21 -7.07 -8.69
C GLY A 190 1.01 -5.77 -8.81
N LEU A 191 1.35 -5.35 -10.04
CA LEU A 191 2.03 -4.08 -10.29
C LEU A 191 1.19 -2.89 -9.82
N GLY A 192 -0.11 -2.85 -10.17
CA GLY A 192 -1.02 -1.79 -9.74
C GLY A 192 -1.15 -1.72 -8.23
N GLY A 193 -1.31 -2.87 -7.58
CA GLY A 193 -1.41 -2.98 -6.12
C GLY A 193 -0.16 -2.45 -5.41
N ILE A 194 1.04 -2.92 -5.81
CA ILE A 194 2.29 -2.51 -5.16
C ILE A 194 2.61 -1.02 -5.38
N LEU A 195 2.30 -0.46 -6.55
CA LEU A 195 2.49 0.96 -6.83
C LEU A 195 1.54 1.81 -6.00
N TYR A 196 0.25 1.45 -5.92
CA TYR A 196 -0.69 2.13 -5.03
C TYR A 196 -0.21 2.10 -3.59
N ARG A 197 0.21 0.92 -3.10
CA ARG A 197 0.74 0.79 -1.73
C ARG A 197 1.98 1.64 -1.51
N THR A 198 2.82 1.79 -2.52
CA THR A 198 4.00 2.66 -2.45
C THR A 198 3.60 4.12 -2.27
N VAL A 199 2.62 4.61 -3.03
CA VAL A 199 2.07 5.97 -2.85
C VAL A 199 1.52 6.16 -1.44
N ASN A 200 0.73 5.21 -0.95
CA ASN A 200 0.17 5.25 0.40
C ASN A 200 1.27 5.27 1.50
N ILE A 201 2.36 4.51 1.32
CA ILE A 201 3.52 4.55 2.23
C ILE A 201 4.22 5.91 2.18
N ILE A 202 4.39 6.51 1.00
CA ILE A 202 4.99 7.84 0.85
C ILE A 202 4.12 8.87 1.57
N ASP A 203 2.82 8.88 1.31
CA ASP A 203 1.87 9.80 1.94
C ASP A 203 1.91 9.68 3.48
N ASN A 204 1.85 8.48 4.01
CA ASN A 204 1.93 8.25 5.46
C ASN A 204 3.30 8.64 6.07
N THR A 205 4.36 8.71 5.27
CA THR A 205 5.71 9.06 5.75
C THR A 205 5.98 10.56 5.67
N VAL A 206 5.65 11.17 4.53
CA VAL A 206 6.03 12.58 4.24
C VAL A 206 4.83 13.50 4.02
N GLY A 207 3.61 12.98 3.89
CA GLY A 207 2.37 13.75 3.72
C GLY A 207 1.84 14.39 5.02
N SER A 208 2.50 14.14 6.17
CA SER A 208 2.08 14.71 7.45
C SER A 208 2.23 16.23 7.46
N LYS A 209 1.21 16.94 8.03
CA LYS A 209 1.21 18.41 8.16
C LYS A 209 2.07 18.91 9.33
N THR A 210 3.17 18.23 9.66
CA THR A 210 4.14 18.70 10.65
C THR A 210 5.03 19.77 10.04
N ASP A 211 5.60 20.66 10.87
CA ASP A 211 6.52 21.72 10.43
C ASP A 211 7.67 21.17 9.57
N THR A 212 8.03 19.92 9.79
CA THR A 212 9.09 19.23 9.05
C THR A 212 8.71 18.91 7.59
N TYR A 213 7.42 18.65 7.30
CA TYR A 213 6.94 18.18 5.99
C TYR A 213 5.96 19.12 5.31
N ILE A 214 5.65 20.28 5.93
CA ILE A 214 4.62 21.21 5.44
C ILE A 214 4.88 21.71 4.01
N ASN A 215 6.13 21.79 3.59
CA ASN A 215 6.52 22.18 2.23
C ASN A 215 6.97 21.01 1.38
N PHE A 216 7.49 19.93 1.99
CA PHE A 216 8.06 18.79 1.28
C PHE A 216 7.00 17.77 0.85
N GLY A 217 5.93 17.60 1.63
CA GLY A 217 4.85 16.64 1.39
C GLY A 217 3.63 17.20 0.63
N LYS A 218 3.75 18.41 0.05
CA LYS A 218 2.66 19.08 -0.70
C LYS A 218 2.84 18.98 -2.19
#